data_7722845e6a620502f65126e512301a82
#
_entry.id   7722845e6a620502f65126e512301a82
#
_cell.length_a   1.000
_cell.length_b   1.000
_cell.length_c   1.000
_cell.angle_alpha   90.00
_cell.angle_beta   90.00
_cell.angle_gamma   90.00
#
_symmetry.space_group_name_H-M   'P 1'
#
loop_
_entity.id
_entity.type
_entity.pdbx_description
1 polymer ?
#
loop_
_entity_poly.entity_id
_entity_poly.type
_entity_poly.pdbx_seq_one_letter_code
_entity_poly.pdbx_strand_id
1 'polypeptide(L)'
;MEQIQQAIERFIKGGDNSDTAILEEILHKNYQNIQDGFFDKPGIFIIPKEEYIGLVRDKIFGGKPREITYHFLEHYNNIAYAKVSLESPVLRFSSLITCVQENGKWQVITNIPSIESR
;
A
#
# COMPACT_ATOMS: atom_id res chain seq x y z
N MET A 1 -11.63 4.69 13.30
CA MET A 1 -10.40 3.87 13.20
C MET A 1 -10.62 2.57 12.45
N GLU A 2 -11.72 1.89 12.71
CA GLU A 2 -12.01 0.62 12.05
C GLU A 2 -12.10 0.75 10.53
N GLN A 3 -12.77 1.78 10.03
CA GLN A 3 -12.88 1.99 8.58
C GLN A 3 -11.54 2.28 7.93
N ILE A 4 -10.65 2.95 8.65
CA ILE A 4 -9.31 3.25 8.15
C ILE A 4 -8.48 1.95 8.09
N GLN A 5 -8.55 1.13 9.15
CA GLN A 5 -7.89 -0.17 9.14
C GLN A 5 -8.38 -1.05 8.01
N GLN A 6 -9.70 -1.06 7.77
CA GLN A 6 -10.26 -1.82 6.66
C GLN A 6 -9.72 -1.36 5.32
N ALA A 7 -9.59 -0.06 5.12
CA ALA A 7 -9.03 0.47 3.87
C ALA A 7 -7.58 0.02 3.69
N ILE A 8 -6.77 0.10 4.74
CA ILE A 8 -5.37 -0.33 4.69
C ILE A 8 -5.28 -1.83 4.40
N GLU A 9 -6.09 -2.63 5.07
CA GLU A 9 -6.05 -4.08 4.90
C GLU A 9 -6.54 -4.50 3.52
N ARG A 10 -7.54 -3.82 2.97
CA ARG A 10 -7.98 -4.08 1.60
C ARG A 10 -6.89 -3.77 0.59
N PHE A 11 -6.14 -2.69 0.82
CA PHE A 11 -5.00 -2.36 -0.02
C PHE A 11 -3.94 -3.46 0.04
N ILE A 12 -3.58 -3.89 1.24
CA ILE A 12 -2.53 -4.89 1.42
C ILE A 12 -2.96 -6.23 0.83
N LYS A 13 -4.18 -6.69 1.15
CA LYS A 13 -4.69 -7.96 0.64
C LYS A 13 -4.92 -7.92 -0.86
N GLY A 14 -5.33 -6.78 -1.40
CA GLY A 14 -5.45 -6.60 -2.83
C GLY A 14 -4.13 -6.86 -3.54
N GLY A 15 -3.03 -6.32 -2.99
CA GLY A 15 -1.70 -6.61 -3.52
C GLY A 15 -1.30 -8.07 -3.33
N ASP A 16 -1.50 -8.61 -2.13
CA ASP A 16 -1.13 -9.99 -1.82
C ASP A 16 -1.83 -11.00 -2.74
N ASN A 17 -3.08 -10.74 -3.07
CA ASN A 17 -3.91 -11.65 -3.87
C ASN A 17 -3.96 -11.29 -5.36
N SER A 18 -3.20 -10.28 -5.77
CA SER A 18 -3.25 -9.74 -7.14
C SER A 18 -4.69 -9.39 -7.55
N ASP A 19 -5.45 -8.83 -6.62
CA ASP A 19 -6.87 -8.50 -6.82
C ASP A 19 -6.99 -7.05 -7.30
N THR A 20 -6.93 -6.88 -8.61
CA THR A 20 -6.95 -5.55 -9.20
C THR A 20 -8.28 -4.83 -9.03
N ALA A 21 -9.39 -5.56 -8.91
CA ALA A 21 -10.70 -4.95 -8.69
C ALA A 21 -10.77 -4.24 -7.33
N ILE A 22 -10.23 -4.87 -6.29
CA ILE A 22 -10.15 -4.23 -4.97
C ILE A 22 -9.23 -3.01 -5.02
N LEU A 23 -8.09 -3.12 -5.70
CA LEU A 23 -7.16 -2.01 -5.80
C LEU A 23 -7.75 -0.82 -6.55
N GLU A 24 -8.50 -1.08 -7.62
CA GLU A 24 -9.19 0.00 -8.32
C GLU A 24 -10.12 0.78 -7.41
N GLU A 25 -10.80 0.07 -6.52
CA GLU A 25 -11.76 0.70 -5.62
C GLU A 25 -11.10 1.40 -4.44
N ILE A 26 -10.08 0.77 -3.83
CA ILE A 26 -9.50 1.27 -2.58
C ILE A 26 -8.43 2.33 -2.79
N LEU A 27 -7.81 2.40 -3.97
CA LEU A 27 -6.81 3.41 -4.25
C LEU A 27 -7.45 4.69 -4.76
N HIS A 28 -7.06 5.80 -4.15
CA HIS A 28 -7.49 7.13 -4.59
C HIS A 28 -7.03 7.37 -6.02
N LYS A 29 -7.77 8.18 -6.79
CA LYS A 29 -7.40 8.48 -8.18
C LYS A 29 -6.01 9.09 -8.31
N ASN A 30 -5.52 9.75 -7.26
CA ASN A 30 -4.19 10.37 -7.24
C ASN A 30 -3.18 9.54 -6.44
N TYR A 31 -3.45 8.26 -6.24
CA TYR A 31 -2.54 7.38 -5.50
C TYR A 31 -1.15 7.37 -6.10
N GLN A 32 -0.15 7.36 -5.23
CA GLN A 32 1.25 7.20 -5.62
C GLN A 32 1.95 6.23 -4.68
N ASN A 33 2.72 5.34 -5.26
CA ASN A 33 3.67 4.51 -4.53
C ASN A 33 5.05 5.16 -4.70
N ILE A 34 5.68 5.52 -3.60
CA ILE A 34 6.96 6.26 -3.64
C ILE A 34 8.00 5.39 -2.96
N GLN A 35 9.05 5.02 -3.69
CA GLN A 35 10.07 4.16 -3.13
C GLN A 35 11.47 4.56 -3.58
N ASP A 36 12.43 4.30 -2.71
CA ASP A 36 13.83 4.51 -3.00
C ASP A 36 14.40 3.21 -3.54
N GLY A 37 14.57 3.17 -4.86
CA GLY A 37 14.99 1.97 -5.57
C GLY A 37 13.83 1.19 -6.13
N PHE A 38 14.06 0.53 -7.26
CA PHE A 38 13.08 -0.33 -7.91
C PHE A 38 13.84 -1.55 -8.40
N PHE A 39 13.77 -2.65 -7.63
CA PHE A 39 14.59 -3.85 -7.84
C PHE A 39 16.08 -3.44 -7.85
N ASP A 40 16.81 -3.64 -8.95
CA ASP A 40 18.24 -3.31 -9.03
C ASP A 40 18.52 -1.86 -9.42
N LYS A 41 17.48 -1.07 -9.67
CA LYS A 41 17.65 0.29 -10.14
C LYS A 41 17.63 1.26 -8.96
N PRO A 42 18.67 2.10 -8.79
CA PRO A 42 18.66 3.10 -7.72
C PRO A 42 17.83 4.33 -8.11
N GLY A 43 17.51 5.15 -7.11
CA GLY A 43 16.82 6.41 -7.29
C GLY A 43 15.37 6.37 -6.79
N ILE A 44 14.73 7.52 -6.87
CA ILE A 44 13.35 7.65 -6.39
C ILE A 44 12.38 7.31 -7.52
N PHE A 45 11.49 6.38 -7.24
CA PHE A 45 10.45 5.99 -8.17
C PHE A 45 9.10 6.41 -7.61
N ILE A 46 8.34 7.14 -8.42
CA ILE A 46 6.98 7.58 -8.10
C ILE A 46 6.07 6.88 -9.08
N ILE A 47 5.28 5.94 -8.56
CA ILE A 47 4.46 5.04 -9.37
C ILE A 47 2.99 5.40 -9.17
N PRO A 48 2.32 5.96 -10.19
CA PRO A 48 0.92 6.34 -10.05
C PRO A 48 -0.01 5.13 -10.08
N LYS A 49 -1.28 5.36 -9.76
CA LYS A 49 -2.27 4.30 -9.57
C LYS A 49 -2.31 3.27 -10.71
N GLU A 50 -2.43 3.74 -11.94
CA GLU A 50 -2.58 2.82 -13.07
C GLU A 50 -1.36 1.95 -13.27
N GLU A 51 -0.19 2.54 -13.14
CA GLU A 51 1.06 1.80 -13.25
C GLU A 51 1.20 0.80 -12.11
N TYR A 52 0.86 1.21 -10.88
CA TYR A 52 0.92 0.34 -9.72
C TYR A 52 0.00 -0.88 -9.90
N ILE A 53 -1.23 -0.66 -10.31
CA ILE A 53 -2.18 -1.75 -10.55
C ILE A 53 -1.68 -2.68 -11.65
N GLY A 54 -1.08 -2.11 -12.69
CA GLY A 54 -0.47 -2.92 -13.75
C GLY A 54 0.65 -3.83 -13.25
N LEU A 55 1.50 -3.30 -12.36
CA LEU A 55 2.58 -4.09 -11.76
C LEU A 55 2.04 -5.23 -10.89
N VAL A 56 0.94 -5.00 -10.19
CA VAL A 56 0.28 -6.03 -9.39
C VAL A 56 -0.38 -7.06 -10.30
N ARG A 57 -1.08 -6.61 -11.34
CA ARG A 57 -1.74 -7.49 -12.30
C ARG A 57 -0.74 -8.43 -12.96
N ASP A 58 0.42 -7.90 -13.32
CA ASP A 58 1.47 -8.66 -14.00
C ASP A 58 2.36 -9.44 -13.00
N LYS A 59 2.00 -9.40 -11.72
CA LYS A 59 2.68 -10.11 -10.63
C LYS A 59 4.15 -9.71 -10.44
N ILE A 60 4.50 -8.51 -10.86
CA ILE A 60 5.80 -7.92 -10.55
C ILE A 60 5.81 -7.45 -9.11
N PHE A 61 4.68 -6.91 -8.63
CA PHE A 61 4.44 -6.60 -7.22
C PHE A 61 3.43 -7.59 -6.65
N GLY A 62 3.54 -7.87 -5.35
CA GLY A 62 2.55 -8.65 -4.62
C GLY A 62 2.53 -10.13 -4.97
N GLY A 63 1.36 -10.72 -4.81
CA GLY A 63 1.13 -12.12 -5.17
C GLY A 63 1.45 -13.13 -4.07
N LYS A 64 1.85 -12.68 -2.88
CA LYS A 64 2.13 -13.55 -1.74
C LYS A 64 1.55 -12.97 -0.47
N PRO A 65 0.95 -13.78 0.39
CA PRO A 65 0.37 -13.28 1.64
C PRO A 65 1.44 -12.77 2.59
N ARG A 66 1.09 -11.71 3.31
CA ARG A 66 1.98 -11.09 4.29
C ARG A 66 1.21 -10.86 5.58
N GLU A 67 1.90 -10.94 6.71
CA GLU A 67 1.33 -10.60 8.00
C GLU A 67 1.53 -9.12 8.29
N ILE A 68 0.49 -8.49 8.86
CA ILE A 68 0.45 -7.05 9.12
C ILE A 68 0.68 -6.80 10.61
N THR A 69 1.62 -5.93 10.91
CA THR A 69 1.81 -5.41 12.27
C THR A 69 1.74 -3.88 12.22
N TYR A 70 0.82 -3.30 12.97
CA TYR A 70 0.69 -1.84 13.06
C TYR A 70 1.65 -1.31 14.12
N HIS A 71 2.48 -0.34 13.75
CA HIS A 71 3.32 0.39 14.69
C HIS A 71 2.60 1.61 15.21
N PHE A 72 1.89 2.31 14.35
CA PHE A 72 0.93 3.34 14.75
C PHE A 72 -0.11 3.53 13.65
N LEU A 73 -1.24 4.09 14.06
CA LEU A 73 -2.32 4.49 13.17
C LEU A 73 -2.94 5.73 13.79
N GLU A 74 -2.86 6.84 13.09
CA GLU A 74 -3.36 8.12 13.56
C GLU A 74 -4.21 8.77 12.51
N HIS A 75 -5.19 9.56 12.93
CA HIS A 75 -5.95 10.33 11.97
C HIS A 75 -6.35 11.67 12.54
N TYR A 76 -6.50 12.64 11.67
CA TYR A 76 -7.00 13.97 11.98
C TYR A 76 -7.94 14.39 10.88
N ASN A 77 -9.25 14.52 11.22
CA ASN A 77 -10.30 14.80 10.25
C ASN A 77 -10.30 13.78 9.12
N ASN A 78 -10.07 14.22 7.91
CA ASN A 78 -10.20 13.39 6.71
C ASN A 78 -8.87 12.85 6.20
N ILE A 79 -7.84 12.86 7.03
CA ILE A 79 -6.52 12.32 6.68
C ILE A 79 -6.07 11.36 7.77
N ALA A 80 -5.59 10.19 7.34
CA ALA A 80 -5.04 9.20 8.26
C ALA A 80 -3.70 8.74 7.75
N TYR A 81 -2.83 8.31 8.67
CA TYR A 81 -1.54 7.73 8.31
C TYR A 81 -1.17 6.64 9.29
N ALA A 82 -0.50 5.64 8.76
CA ALA A 82 -0.11 4.47 9.53
C ALA A 82 1.28 4.03 9.15
N LYS A 83 2.01 3.49 10.11
CA LYS A 83 3.23 2.76 9.83
C LYS A 83 2.98 1.31 10.16
N VAL A 84 3.27 0.44 9.17
CA VAL A 84 3.03 -0.99 9.31
C VAL A 84 4.25 -1.77 8.86
N SER A 85 4.44 -2.94 9.47
CA SER A 85 5.36 -3.95 8.96
C SER A 85 4.54 -5.02 8.27
N LEU A 86 5.03 -5.47 7.12
CA LEU A 86 4.39 -6.53 6.34
C LEU A 86 5.44 -7.60 6.13
N GLU A 87 5.16 -8.80 6.59
CA GLU A 87 6.16 -9.87 6.57
C GLU A 87 5.67 -11.10 5.86
N SER A 88 6.51 -11.61 4.96
CA SER A 88 6.38 -12.94 4.36
C SER A 88 7.61 -13.74 4.76
N PRO A 89 7.68 -15.05 4.44
CA PRO A 89 8.88 -15.83 4.75
C PRO A 89 10.16 -15.30 4.14
N VAL A 90 10.09 -14.58 3.03
CA VAL A 90 11.28 -14.14 2.28
C VAL A 90 11.53 -12.64 2.29
N LEU A 91 10.51 -11.83 2.59
CA LEU A 91 10.62 -10.37 2.53
C LEU A 91 10.00 -9.71 3.75
N ARG A 92 10.55 -8.58 4.12
CA ARG A 92 9.99 -7.71 5.13
C ARG A 92 9.84 -6.32 4.55
N PHE A 93 8.64 -5.78 4.68
CA PHE A 93 8.32 -4.43 4.26
C PHE A 93 8.09 -3.57 5.50
N SER A 94 8.57 -2.33 5.44
CA SER A 94 8.17 -1.30 6.40
C SER A 94 7.52 -0.20 5.57
N SER A 95 6.23 0.02 5.76
CA SER A 95 5.45 0.91 4.89
C SER A 95 4.82 2.04 5.67
N LEU A 96 4.91 3.24 5.11
CA LEU A 96 4.14 4.38 5.58
C LEU A 96 2.98 4.56 4.60
N ILE A 97 1.75 4.42 5.11
CA ILE A 97 0.54 4.45 4.29
C ILE A 97 -0.31 5.62 4.71
N THR A 98 -0.73 6.46 3.75
CA THR A 98 -1.64 7.56 4.00
C THR A 98 -2.98 7.30 3.35
N CYS A 99 -4.05 7.68 4.06
CA CYS A 99 -5.42 7.56 3.57
C CYS A 99 -6.11 8.90 3.64
N VAL A 100 -7.08 9.11 2.76
CA VAL A 100 -7.94 10.29 2.79
C VAL A 100 -9.38 9.86 2.72
N GLN A 101 -10.26 10.65 3.33
CA GLN A 101 -11.71 10.44 3.25
C GLN A 101 -12.32 11.55 2.41
N GLU A 102 -12.98 11.15 1.33
CA GLU A 102 -13.76 12.03 0.48
C GLU A 102 -15.09 11.36 0.20
N ASN A 103 -16.18 12.14 0.26
CA ASN A 103 -17.53 11.62 -0.01
C ASN A 103 -17.88 10.41 0.88
N GLY A 104 -17.44 10.44 2.13
CA GLY A 104 -17.70 9.37 3.09
C GLY A 104 -16.87 8.10 2.87
N LYS A 105 -15.84 8.15 2.05
CA LYS A 105 -15.09 6.98 1.63
C LYS A 105 -13.61 7.14 1.93
N TRP A 106 -13.05 6.21 2.69
CA TRP A 106 -11.61 6.18 2.95
C TRP A 106 -10.90 5.43 1.83
N GLN A 107 -9.87 6.07 1.27
CA GLN A 107 -9.05 5.47 0.21
C GLN A 107 -7.58 5.71 0.52
N VAL A 108 -6.74 4.77 0.09
CA VAL A 108 -5.29 4.90 0.23
C VAL A 108 -4.79 5.84 -0.85
N ILE A 109 -4.01 6.86 -0.45
CA ILE A 109 -3.49 7.85 -1.40
C ILE A 109 -1.98 7.77 -1.57
N THR A 110 -1.22 7.34 -0.55
CA THR A 110 0.22 7.10 -0.73
C THR A 110 0.65 5.86 0.00
N ASN A 111 1.68 5.23 -0.54
CA ASN A 111 2.38 4.14 0.11
C ASN A 111 3.88 4.36 -0.10
N ILE A 112 4.63 4.38 1.00
CA ILE A 112 6.09 4.57 0.95
C ILE A 112 6.71 3.33 1.60
N PRO A 113 7.02 2.29 0.80
CA PRO A 113 7.56 1.04 1.32
C PRO A 113 9.09 1.07 1.38
N SER A 114 9.62 0.39 2.37
CA SER A 114 11.02 0.03 2.46
C SER A 114 11.07 -1.50 2.51
N ILE A 115 11.88 -2.13 1.69
CA ILE A 115 11.84 -3.57 1.48
C ILE A 115 13.18 -4.18 1.85
N GLU A 116 13.16 -5.23 2.67
CA GLU A 116 14.35 -5.97 3.06
C GLU A 116 14.16 -7.45 2.82
N SER A 117 15.24 -8.13 2.44
CA SER A 117 15.25 -9.60 2.38
C SER A 117 15.36 -10.17 3.79
N ARG A 118 14.76 -11.32 3.98
CA ARG A 118 14.80 -12.01 5.28
C ARG A 118 15.67 -13.24 5.23
#